data_be6a735c0520104fa9dfb080425dd3f8
#
_entry.id   be6a735c0520104fa9dfb080425dd3f8
#
_cell.length_a   1.000
_cell.length_b   1.000
_cell.length_c   1.000
_cell.angle_alpha   90.00
_cell.angle_beta   90.00
_cell.angle_gamma   90.00
#
_symmetry.space_group_name_H-M   'P 1'
#
loop_
_entity.id
_entity.type
_entity.pdbx_description
1 polymer ?
#
loop_
_entity_poly.entity_id
_entity_poly.type
_entity_poly.pdbx_seq_one_letter_code
_entity_poly.pdbx_strand_id
1 'polypeptide(L)'
;MLFRSNTLYLIDGSSYLYRAYFAIKRLSSPSGFPTNAIYGFTQMLLKLLKDYQPQHLAMVFDVGRVTFRTELYPAYKANRADMPDDLRQQVGPIRDLVRAFNIPVVELQGYEADDLIGTLAARWEATGGNVVVVTGDKDLMQIVTEQTTLLDTMKNVTSGIPQVHERFGVAPHGVIDIL
;
A
#
# COMPACT_ATOMS: atom_id res chain seq x y z
N MET A 1 -21.74 -5.57 -6.40
CA MET A 1 -20.81 -6.70 -6.53
C MET A 1 -20.66 -7.31 -5.13
N LEU A 2 -21.21 -8.51 -4.92
CA LEU A 2 -21.12 -9.19 -3.62
C LEU A 2 -19.67 -9.65 -3.44
N PHE A 3 -18.93 -8.98 -2.56
CA PHE A 3 -17.59 -9.40 -2.19
C PHE A 3 -17.68 -10.78 -1.53
N ARG A 4 -16.97 -11.75 -2.08
CA ARG A 4 -16.91 -13.10 -1.50
C ARG A 4 -16.32 -13.00 -0.11
N SER A 5 -16.84 -13.75 0.86
CA SER A 5 -16.36 -13.85 2.24
C SER A 5 -14.88 -14.27 2.38
N ASN A 6 -14.20 -14.58 1.28
CA ASN A 6 -12.79 -15.01 1.20
C ASN A 6 -11.93 -14.02 0.39
N THR A 7 -12.09 -12.71 0.64
CA THR A 7 -11.28 -11.67 0.00
C THR A 7 -10.41 -10.98 1.04
N LEU A 8 -9.09 -11.02 0.84
CA LEU A 8 -8.10 -10.30 1.64
C LEU A 8 -7.82 -8.93 1.02
N TYR A 9 -7.91 -7.89 1.81
CA TYR A 9 -7.47 -6.54 1.44
C TYR A 9 -6.08 -6.29 2.04
N LEU A 10 -5.10 -6.01 1.18
CA LEU A 10 -3.75 -5.62 1.57
C LEU A 10 -3.57 -4.14 1.25
N ILE A 11 -3.46 -3.31 2.25
CA ILE A 11 -3.22 -1.88 2.05
C ILE A 11 -1.72 -1.62 2.07
N ASP A 12 -1.20 -1.03 1.00
CA ASP A 12 0.13 -0.45 0.96
C ASP A 12 0.15 0.82 1.81
N GLY A 13 0.57 0.66 3.07
CA GLY A 13 0.56 1.72 4.08
C GLY A 13 1.55 2.83 3.76
N SER A 14 2.67 2.49 3.13
CA SER A 14 3.67 3.46 2.71
C SER A 14 3.13 4.36 1.59
N SER A 15 2.51 3.78 0.56
CA SER A 15 1.83 4.54 -0.49
C SER A 15 0.71 5.40 0.06
N TYR A 16 -0.13 4.87 0.96
CA TYR A 16 -1.20 5.61 1.62
C TYR A 16 -0.70 6.81 2.42
N LEU A 17 0.41 6.63 3.16
CA LEU A 17 1.05 7.67 3.97
C LEU A 17 1.50 8.85 3.10
N TYR A 18 2.27 8.58 2.05
CA TYR A 18 2.75 9.63 1.15
C TYR A 18 1.61 10.32 0.40
N ARG A 19 0.63 9.55 -0.07
CA ARG A 19 -0.54 10.11 -0.76
C ARG A 19 -1.35 11.04 0.16
N ALA A 20 -1.59 10.63 1.40
CA ALA A 20 -2.27 11.45 2.39
C ALA A 20 -1.52 12.76 2.67
N TYR A 21 -0.19 12.67 2.82
CA TYR A 21 0.67 13.82 3.06
C TYR A 21 0.62 14.85 1.94
N PHE A 22 0.71 14.40 0.68
CA PHE A 22 0.71 15.31 -0.48
C PHE A 22 -0.69 15.79 -0.88
N ALA A 23 -1.75 15.07 -0.54
CA ALA A 23 -3.11 15.47 -0.87
C ALA A 23 -3.61 16.65 -0.02
N ILE A 24 -3.09 16.79 1.20
CA ILE A 24 -3.56 17.82 2.14
C ILE A 24 -2.44 18.82 2.42
N LYS A 25 -2.71 20.07 2.03
CA LYS A 25 -1.80 21.18 2.33
C LYS A 25 -1.83 21.45 3.84
N ARG A 26 -0.66 21.77 4.38
CA ARG A 26 -0.36 22.15 5.78
C ARG A 26 -1.56 22.20 6.72
N LEU A 27 -1.68 21.18 7.53
CA LEU A 27 -2.60 21.12 8.66
C LEU A 27 -1.78 20.82 9.91
N SER A 28 -2.01 21.54 10.99
CA SER A 28 -1.34 21.34 12.27
C SER A 28 -2.30 21.49 13.45
N SER A 29 -1.95 20.86 14.57
CA SER A 29 -2.61 21.09 15.84
C SER A 29 -2.37 22.51 16.36
N PRO A 30 -3.11 22.97 17.39
CA PRO A 30 -2.84 24.27 18.03
C PRO A 30 -1.42 24.37 18.61
N SER A 31 -0.78 23.25 18.96
CA SER A 31 0.61 23.20 19.43
C SER A 31 1.66 23.21 18.31
N GLY A 32 1.23 23.28 17.04
CA GLY A 32 2.11 23.29 15.88
C GLY A 32 2.52 21.90 15.36
N PHE A 33 2.03 20.81 15.96
CA PHE A 33 2.32 19.45 15.50
C PHE A 33 1.65 19.21 14.13
N PRO A 34 2.39 18.71 13.10
CA PRO A 34 1.83 18.46 11.78
C PRO A 34 0.81 17.31 11.82
N THR A 35 -0.36 17.51 11.18
CA THR A 35 -1.48 16.54 11.23
C THR A 35 -2.09 16.24 9.87
N ASN A 36 -1.55 16.83 8.80
CA ASN A 36 -2.10 16.67 7.44
C ASN A 36 -2.10 15.22 6.96
N ALA A 37 -0.99 14.49 7.16
CA ALA A 37 -0.92 13.09 6.77
C ALA A 37 -1.84 12.21 7.63
N ILE A 38 -1.86 12.43 8.96
CA ILE A 38 -2.76 11.71 9.88
C ILE A 38 -4.21 11.89 9.45
N TYR A 39 -4.63 13.14 9.20
CA TYR A 39 -6.00 13.45 8.78
C TYR A 39 -6.34 12.79 7.44
N GLY A 40 -5.49 12.97 6.42
CA GLY A 40 -5.70 12.40 5.09
C GLY A 40 -5.74 10.87 5.11
N PHE A 41 -4.79 10.26 5.82
CA PHE A 41 -4.74 8.81 6.00
C PHE A 41 -6.01 8.27 6.67
N THR A 42 -6.45 8.93 7.74
CA THR A 42 -7.70 8.56 8.44
C THR A 42 -8.90 8.63 7.51
N GLN A 43 -9.04 9.72 6.74
CA GLN A 43 -10.16 9.87 5.80
C GLN A 43 -10.15 8.78 4.72
N MET A 44 -8.98 8.48 4.16
CA MET A 44 -8.83 7.41 3.16
C MET A 44 -9.17 6.04 3.74
N LEU A 45 -8.71 5.74 4.96
CA LEU A 45 -8.99 4.49 5.66
C LEU A 45 -10.49 4.35 5.97
N LEU A 46 -11.11 5.37 6.56
CA LEU A 46 -12.54 5.38 6.86
C LEU A 46 -13.39 5.18 5.61
N LYS A 47 -13.02 5.84 4.49
CA LYS A 47 -13.69 5.67 3.21
C LYS A 47 -13.59 4.23 2.73
N LEU A 48 -12.39 3.61 2.76
CA LEU A 48 -12.20 2.22 2.38
C LEU A 48 -13.05 1.27 3.23
N LEU A 49 -13.01 1.43 4.55
CA LEU A 49 -13.80 0.60 5.47
C LEU A 49 -15.29 0.72 5.22
N LYS A 50 -15.78 1.94 4.94
CA LYS A 50 -17.20 2.21 4.65
C LYS A 50 -17.64 1.61 3.30
N ASP A 51 -16.84 1.84 2.25
CA ASP A 51 -17.24 1.52 0.88
C ASP A 51 -17.08 0.02 0.56
N TYR A 52 -16.06 -0.63 1.13
CA TYR A 52 -15.71 -2.02 0.82
C TYR A 52 -16.03 -3.02 1.93
N GLN A 53 -16.16 -2.58 3.19
CA GLN A 53 -16.48 -3.42 4.35
C GLN A 53 -15.64 -4.72 4.41
N PRO A 54 -14.28 -4.63 4.33
CA PRO A 54 -13.43 -5.80 4.24
C PRO A 54 -13.54 -6.66 5.52
N GLN A 55 -13.70 -7.97 5.35
CA GLN A 55 -13.69 -8.93 6.47
C GLN A 55 -12.26 -9.35 6.84
N HIS A 56 -11.37 -9.40 5.84
CA HIS A 56 -9.95 -9.68 6.02
C HIS A 56 -9.16 -8.49 5.48
N LEU A 57 -8.40 -7.85 6.34
CA LEU A 57 -7.67 -6.62 6.05
C LEU A 57 -6.34 -6.64 6.78
N ALA A 58 -5.27 -6.22 6.11
CA ALA A 58 -3.99 -5.94 6.74
C ALA A 58 -3.36 -4.69 6.13
N MET A 59 -2.62 -3.96 6.95
CA MET A 59 -1.82 -2.80 6.54
C MET A 59 -0.35 -3.20 6.49
N VAL A 60 0.30 -2.95 5.37
CA VAL A 60 1.70 -3.31 5.14
C VAL A 60 2.55 -2.06 5.08
N PHE A 61 3.62 -1.99 5.88
CA PHE A 61 4.54 -0.86 5.91
C PHE A 61 5.98 -1.29 5.62
N ASP A 62 6.75 -0.38 5.04
CA ASP A 62 8.20 -0.50 5.02
C ASP A 62 8.81 -0.25 6.40
N VAL A 63 9.87 -0.98 6.73
CA VAL A 63 10.69 -0.79 7.94
C VAL A 63 12.08 -0.31 7.54
N GLY A 64 12.23 1.01 7.49
CA GLY A 64 13.54 1.60 7.18
C GLY A 64 13.91 1.53 5.70
N ARG A 65 15.18 1.81 5.41
CA ARG A 65 15.74 1.89 4.04
C ARG A 65 16.66 0.73 3.70
N VAL A 66 17.14 0.02 4.71
CA VAL A 66 18.08 -1.09 4.52
C VAL A 66 17.28 -2.35 4.24
N THR A 67 17.43 -2.85 3.03
CA THR A 67 16.79 -4.09 2.58
C THR A 67 17.84 -4.98 1.94
N PHE A 68 17.53 -6.25 1.73
CA PHE A 68 18.43 -7.17 1.03
C PHE A 68 18.87 -6.63 -0.35
N ARG A 69 18.01 -5.80 -1.01
CA ARG A 69 18.36 -5.16 -2.28
C ARG A 69 19.48 -4.14 -2.14
N THR A 70 19.50 -3.37 -1.04
CA THR A 70 20.57 -2.40 -0.77
C THR A 70 21.87 -3.09 -0.37
N GLU A 71 21.79 -4.29 0.21
CA GLU A 71 22.97 -5.11 0.51
C GLU A 71 23.58 -5.67 -0.78
N LEU A 72 22.74 -6.15 -1.71
CA LEU A 72 23.17 -6.67 -3.02
C LEU A 72 23.63 -5.57 -3.96
N TYR A 73 22.97 -4.42 -3.94
CA TYR A 73 23.24 -3.29 -4.82
C TYR A 73 23.11 -1.95 -4.05
N PRO A 74 24.21 -1.43 -3.50
CA PRO A 74 24.20 -0.22 -2.66
C PRO A 74 23.62 1.04 -3.34
N ALA A 75 23.63 1.11 -4.68
CA ALA A 75 23.03 2.20 -5.42
C ALA A 75 21.50 2.08 -5.57
N TYR A 76 20.89 0.96 -5.13
CA TYR A 76 19.44 0.77 -5.18
C TYR A 76 18.72 1.85 -4.37
N LYS A 77 17.86 2.62 -5.05
CA LYS A 77 17.11 3.73 -4.45
C LYS A 77 17.97 4.81 -3.73
N ALA A 78 19.29 4.87 -3.99
CA ALA A 78 20.20 5.83 -3.35
C ALA A 78 19.82 7.29 -3.61
N ASN A 79 19.17 7.57 -4.74
CA ASN A 79 18.73 8.91 -5.14
C ASN A 79 17.35 9.30 -4.59
N ARG A 80 16.68 8.45 -3.80
CA ARG A 80 15.40 8.81 -3.18
C ARG A 80 15.60 9.90 -2.14
N ALA A 81 14.82 10.98 -2.27
CA ALA A 81 14.79 12.04 -1.27
C ALA A 81 14.43 11.49 0.13
N ASP A 82 14.92 12.15 1.15
CA ASP A 82 14.55 11.83 2.53
C ASP A 82 13.08 12.12 2.77
N MET A 83 12.50 11.34 3.68
CA MET A 83 11.15 11.61 4.15
C MET A 83 11.15 12.99 4.83
N PRO A 84 10.22 13.91 4.44
CA PRO A 84 10.08 15.19 5.10
C PRO A 84 9.94 15.04 6.63
N ASP A 85 10.57 15.91 7.40
CA ASP A 85 10.58 15.80 8.87
C ASP A 85 9.19 15.92 9.49
N ASP A 86 8.33 16.74 8.91
CA ASP A 86 6.94 16.89 9.32
C ASP A 86 6.10 15.63 9.00
N LEU A 87 6.41 14.89 7.93
CA LEU A 87 5.81 13.59 7.66
C LEU A 87 6.35 12.54 8.63
N ARG A 88 7.66 12.54 8.88
CA ARG A 88 8.32 11.57 9.77
C ARG A 88 7.70 11.57 11.17
N GLN A 89 7.36 12.76 11.69
CA GLN A 89 6.69 12.90 12.99
C GLN A 89 5.30 12.22 13.03
N GLN A 90 4.62 12.11 11.89
CA GLN A 90 3.27 11.57 11.80
C GLN A 90 3.24 10.05 11.62
N VAL A 91 4.35 9.40 11.29
CA VAL A 91 4.41 7.94 11.04
C VAL A 91 3.99 7.12 12.27
N GLY A 92 4.54 7.45 13.45
CA GLY A 92 4.18 6.79 14.71
C GLY A 92 2.68 6.87 15.00
N PRO A 93 2.12 8.08 15.11
CA PRO A 93 0.68 8.29 15.30
C PRO A 93 -0.21 7.58 14.27
N ILE A 94 0.20 7.50 12.99
CA ILE A 94 -0.55 6.77 11.96
C ILE A 94 -0.54 5.26 12.23
N ARG A 95 0.60 4.68 12.62
CA ARG A 95 0.67 3.26 13.00
C ARG A 95 -0.20 2.96 14.24
N ASP A 96 -0.21 3.84 15.22
CA ASP A 96 -1.04 3.71 16.41
C ASP A 96 -2.53 3.81 16.06
N LEU A 97 -2.89 4.70 15.14
CA LEU A 97 -4.24 4.80 14.60
C LEU A 97 -4.65 3.49 13.92
N VAL A 98 -3.82 2.90 13.07
CA VAL A 98 -4.13 1.61 12.41
C VAL A 98 -4.35 0.51 13.44
N ARG A 99 -3.52 0.44 14.48
CA ARG A 99 -3.68 -0.51 15.58
C ARG A 99 -4.97 -0.26 16.36
N ALA A 100 -5.35 1.01 16.60
CA ALA A 100 -6.59 1.38 17.28
C ALA A 100 -7.85 0.96 16.49
N PHE A 101 -7.75 0.86 15.14
CA PHE A 101 -8.79 0.26 14.30
C PHE A 101 -8.78 -1.28 14.33
N ASN A 102 -7.93 -1.90 15.15
CA ASN A 102 -7.72 -3.34 15.20
C ASN A 102 -7.33 -3.96 13.85
N ILE A 103 -6.59 -3.21 13.04
CA ILE A 103 -6.08 -3.68 11.75
C ILE A 103 -4.68 -4.23 11.97
N PRO A 104 -4.40 -5.50 11.58
CA PRO A 104 -3.06 -6.05 11.62
C PRO A 104 -2.06 -5.21 10.82
N VAL A 105 -0.94 -4.87 11.45
CA VAL A 105 0.19 -4.21 10.81
C VAL A 105 1.23 -5.26 10.49
N VAL A 106 1.60 -5.37 9.22
CA VAL A 106 2.62 -6.29 8.71
C VAL A 106 3.83 -5.47 8.28
N GLU A 107 4.96 -5.78 8.87
CA GLU A 107 6.24 -5.18 8.55
C GLU A 107 7.37 -6.19 8.85
N LEU A 108 8.42 -6.18 8.06
CA LEU A 108 9.56 -7.07 8.25
C LEU A 108 10.85 -6.36 7.89
N GLN A 109 11.79 -6.33 8.83
CA GLN A 109 13.10 -5.74 8.59
C GLN A 109 13.85 -6.48 7.48
N GLY A 110 14.50 -5.73 6.59
CA GLY A 110 15.23 -6.28 5.46
C GLY A 110 14.40 -6.50 4.19
N TYR A 111 13.09 -6.31 4.26
CA TYR A 111 12.16 -6.43 3.12
C TYR A 111 11.35 -5.16 2.92
N GLU A 112 10.93 -4.92 1.69
CA GLU A 112 10.04 -3.83 1.35
C GLU A 112 8.56 -4.25 1.50
N ALA A 113 7.66 -3.27 1.64
CA ALA A 113 6.22 -3.54 1.70
C ALA A 113 5.73 -4.34 0.48
N ASP A 114 6.28 -4.07 -0.70
CA ASP A 114 5.94 -4.77 -1.95
C ASP A 114 6.25 -6.28 -1.88
N ASP A 115 7.38 -6.67 -1.25
CA ASP A 115 7.74 -8.08 -1.04
C ASP A 115 6.73 -8.79 -0.15
N LEU A 116 6.30 -8.12 0.91
CA LEU A 116 5.33 -8.64 1.86
C LEU A 116 3.94 -8.74 1.23
N ILE A 117 3.52 -7.71 0.48
CA ILE A 117 2.25 -7.70 -0.25
C ILE A 117 2.21 -8.86 -1.26
N GLY A 118 3.25 -9.00 -2.10
CA GLY A 118 3.32 -10.10 -3.07
C GLY A 118 3.30 -11.47 -2.41
N THR A 119 4.04 -11.63 -1.30
CA THR A 119 4.09 -12.89 -0.55
C THR A 119 2.73 -13.24 0.07
N LEU A 120 2.06 -12.27 0.70
CA LEU A 120 0.76 -12.49 1.32
C LEU A 120 -0.32 -12.76 0.28
N ALA A 121 -0.29 -12.04 -0.85
CA ALA A 121 -1.21 -12.25 -1.96
C ALA A 121 -1.10 -13.69 -2.48
N ALA A 122 0.10 -14.14 -2.83
CA ALA A 122 0.34 -15.49 -3.32
C ALA A 122 -0.10 -16.58 -2.32
N ARG A 123 0.19 -16.38 -1.02
CA ARG A 123 -0.24 -17.31 0.03
C ARG A 123 -1.76 -17.38 0.18
N TRP A 124 -2.46 -16.25 0.07
CA TRP A 124 -3.90 -16.21 0.18
C TRP A 124 -4.58 -16.84 -1.04
N GLU A 125 -4.06 -16.57 -2.24
CA GLU A 125 -4.50 -17.22 -3.47
C GLU A 125 -4.38 -18.74 -3.40
N ALA A 126 -3.28 -19.25 -2.82
CA ALA A 126 -3.07 -20.69 -2.65
C ALA A 126 -4.17 -21.35 -1.78
N THR A 127 -4.90 -20.58 -0.98
CA THR A 127 -6.08 -21.07 -0.24
C THR A 127 -7.39 -20.98 -1.04
N GLY A 128 -7.35 -20.53 -2.28
CA GLY A 128 -8.52 -20.28 -3.12
C GLY A 128 -9.21 -18.93 -2.85
N GLY A 129 -8.55 -18.01 -2.12
CA GLY A 129 -9.05 -16.68 -1.82
C GLY A 129 -8.76 -15.67 -2.93
N ASN A 130 -9.49 -14.53 -2.89
CA ASN A 130 -9.19 -13.38 -3.75
C ASN A 130 -8.41 -12.34 -2.95
N VAL A 131 -7.64 -11.51 -3.65
CA VAL A 131 -6.87 -10.42 -3.04
C VAL A 131 -7.17 -9.10 -3.72
N VAL A 132 -7.34 -8.06 -2.92
CA VAL A 132 -7.40 -6.69 -3.38
C VAL A 132 -6.24 -5.93 -2.75
N VAL A 133 -5.26 -5.56 -3.56
CA VAL A 133 -4.14 -4.73 -3.12
C VAL A 133 -4.53 -3.27 -3.28
N VAL A 134 -4.61 -2.56 -2.16
CA VAL A 134 -4.99 -1.15 -2.12
C VAL A 134 -3.74 -0.30 -2.21
N THR A 135 -3.42 0.14 -3.40
CA THR A 135 -2.22 0.91 -3.70
C THR A 135 -2.43 1.85 -4.89
N GLY A 136 -1.58 2.84 -5.03
CA GLY A 136 -1.46 3.63 -6.25
C GLY A 136 -0.18 3.34 -7.02
N ASP A 137 0.61 2.40 -6.53
CA ASP A 137 1.85 2.03 -7.18
C ASP A 137 1.57 1.11 -8.38
N LYS A 138 2.01 1.58 -9.56
CA LYS A 138 1.87 0.82 -10.81
C LYS A 138 2.82 -0.39 -10.86
N ASP A 139 3.90 -0.36 -10.10
CA ASP A 139 4.91 -1.41 -10.12
C ASP A 139 4.34 -2.71 -9.53
N LEU A 140 3.35 -2.60 -8.62
CA LEU A 140 2.59 -3.75 -8.13
C LEU A 140 1.63 -4.36 -9.18
N MET A 141 1.50 -3.79 -10.38
CA MET A 141 0.75 -4.44 -11.46
C MET A 141 1.35 -5.77 -11.92
N GLN A 142 2.63 -6.03 -11.61
CA GLN A 142 3.29 -7.30 -11.86
C GLN A 142 2.69 -8.49 -11.09
N ILE A 143 2.02 -8.24 -9.95
CA ILE A 143 1.43 -9.31 -9.12
C ILE A 143 -0.06 -9.54 -9.41
N VAL A 144 -0.63 -8.86 -10.39
CA VAL A 144 -2.04 -9.04 -10.79
C VAL A 144 -2.24 -10.43 -11.39
N THR A 145 -3.32 -11.10 -10.96
CA THR A 145 -3.73 -12.42 -11.44
C THR A 145 -5.25 -12.43 -11.66
N GLU A 146 -5.82 -13.60 -11.95
CA GLU A 146 -7.29 -13.79 -11.96
C GLU A 146 -7.91 -13.60 -10.57
N GLN A 147 -7.13 -13.76 -9.49
CA GLN A 147 -7.58 -13.68 -8.10
C GLN A 147 -7.09 -12.40 -7.41
N THR A 148 -6.00 -11.79 -7.88
CA THR A 148 -5.43 -10.54 -7.33
C THR A 148 -5.68 -9.36 -8.24
N THR A 149 -6.28 -8.30 -7.69
CA THR A 149 -6.50 -7.02 -8.37
C THR A 149 -5.92 -5.87 -7.56
N LEU A 150 -5.57 -4.77 -8.24
CA LEU A 150 -5.19 -3.52 -7.56
C LEU A 150 -6.37 -2.57 -7.47
N LEU A 151 -6.47 -1.84 -6.37
CA LEU A 151 -7.48 -0.81 -6.13
C LEU A 151 -6.80 0.52 -5.80
N ASP A 152 -6.94 1.50 -6.70
CA ASP A 152 -6.61 2.89 -6.41
C ASP A 152 -7.84 3.61 -5.87
N THR A 153 -7.92 3.78 -4.55
CA THR A 153 -9.08 4.42 -3.88
C THR A 153 -9.19 5.91 -4.14
N MET A 154 -8.12 6.59 -4.55
CA MET A 154 -8.15 8.02 -4.88
C MET A 154 -8.80 8.25 -6.25
N LYS A 155 -8.51 7.37 -7.21
CA LYS A 155 -9.08 7.42 -8.55
C LYS A 155 -10.36 6.60 -8.68
N ASN A 156 -10.65 5.78 -7.66
CA ASN A 156 -11.74 4.79 -7.67
C ASN A 156 -11.64 3.83 -8.88
N VAL A 157 -10.42 3.35 -9.14
CA VAL A 157 -10.10 2.47 -10.27
C VAL A 157 -9.61 1.14 -9.76
N THR A 158 -10.19 0.06 -10.26
CA THR A 158 -9.70 -1.31 -10.07
C THR A 158 -8.96 -1.75 -11.32
N SER A 159 -7.75 -2.30 -11.13
CA SER A 159 -6.91 -2.81 -12.22
C SER A 159 -6.75 -4.33 -12.09
N GLY A 160 -7.24 -5.04 -13.07
CA GLY A 160 -7.00 -6.47 -13.31
C GLY A 160 -6.12 -6.66 -14.55
N ILE A 161 -6.04 -7.90 -15.04
CA ILE A 161 -5.20 -8.26 -16.21
C ILE A 161 -5.46 -7.36 -17.43
N PRO A 162 -6.71 -7.01 -17.81
CA PRO A 162 -6.95 -6.14 -18.96
C PRO A 162 -6.30 -4.76 -18.82
N GLN A 163 -6.37 -4.16 -17.63
CA GLN A 163 -5.79 -2.83 -17.38
C GLN A 163 -4.25 -2.86 -17.37
N VAL A 164 -3.66 -4.00 -16.97
CA VAL A 164 -2.20 -4.20 -17.10
C VAL A 164 -1.80 -4.23 -18.57
N HIS A 165 -2.51 -5.01 -19.39
CA HIS A 165 -2.27 -5.05 -20.85
C HIS A 165 -2.46 -3.69 -21.52
N GLU A 166 -3.53 -2.95 -21.17
CA GLU A 166 -3.77 -1.61 -21.68
C GLU A 166 -2.63 -0.65 -21.37
N ARG A 167 -2.07 -0.76 -20.14
CA ARG A 167 -1.03 0.15 -19.65
C ARG A 167 0.38 -0.17 -20.15
N PHE A 168 0.75 -1.45 -20.14
CA PHE A 168 2.12 -1.90 -20.38
C PHE A 168 2.29 -2.66 -21.71
N GLY A 169 1.20 -3.07 -22.35
CA GLY A 169 1.26 -3.87 -23.59
C GLY A 169 1.66 -5.32 -23.37
N VAL A 170 1.83 -5.76 -22.12
CA VAL A 170 2.25 -7.12 -21.74
C VAL A 170 1.35 -7.71 -20.67
N ALA A 171 1.44 -9.02 -20.47
CA ALA A 171 0.80 -9.68 -19.34
C ALA A 171 1.45 -9.28 -17.99
N PRO A 172 0.77 -9.41 -16.83
CA PRO A 172 1.30 -8.99 -15.55
C PRO A 172 2.71 -9.48 -15.24
N HIS A 173 3.01 -10.75 -15.53
CA HIS A 173 4.34 -11.32 -15.30
C HIS A 173 5.46 -10.69 -16.15
N GLY A 174 5.12 -10.04 -17.27
CA GLY A 174 6.08 -9.33 -18.09
C GLY A 174 6.31 -7.87 -17.68
N VAL A 175 5.56 -7.36 -16.71
CA VAL A 175 5.70 -5.97 -16.25
C VAL A 175 7.07 -5.73 -15.64
N ILE A 176 7.63 -6.72 -14.93
CA ILE A 176 8.96 -6.63 -14.31
C ILE A 176 10.09 -6.40 -15.34
N ASP A 177 9.92 -6.87 -16.57
CA ASP A 177 10.91 -6.71 -17.63
C ASP A 177 10.89 -5.29 -18.24
N ILE A 178 9.86 -4.50 -17.91
CA ILE A 178 9.64 -3.14 -18.41
C ILE A 178 10.03 -2.09 -17.35
N LEU A 179 9.93 -2.43 -16.06
CA LEU A 179 10.27 -1.55 -14.94
C LEU A 179 11.76 -1.41 -14.74
#